data_f5309b586c9870a88dd11f6d98b71e44
#
_entry.id   f5309b586c9870a88dd11f6d98b71e44
#
_cell.length_a   1.000
_cell.length_b   1.000
_cell.length_c   1.000
_cell.angle_alpha   90.00
_cell.angle_beta   90.00
_cell.angle_gamma   90.00
#
_symmetry.space_group_name_H-M   'P 1'
#
loop_
_entity.id
_entity.type
_entity.pdbx_description
1 polymer ?
#
loop_
_entity_poly.entity_id
_entity_poly.type
_entity_poly.pdbx_seq_one_letter_code
_entity_poly.pdbx_strand_id
1 'polypeptide(L)'
;MKLTLSVLLFFLVTNIQAQTALPELASLDSGWNTINTDGICSAGTAYQFHVKPSLAQNNLLIFFNGGGACWSGEACDPESEPNIHTAFADASANNPRTASGVFDLSNPENPFKDYSMVYLPYCTGDVFIGAGPRTYRYTDESNEEVEYTAFHSGYSNSMEVIDWIYQNFHTPEKIVIAGSSAGAIGSSFYSGLVAEHYSITPVTLIADGAGGYWSPNLAIIYQAWDAASILPAWSEYAGLNNKNLTFEDFYIASANHNDNLTIAQYNTASDAVQISFTHVLGDQPGSFTLAQRILNNYQVIESHVDNFYSYTAGGTVHTILRSPLFYQYQVEGVRFVDWVSDLINENVIDDISCVRETLGCELAPNEN
;
A
#
# COMPACT_ATOMS: atom_id res chain seq x y z
N MET A 1 -64.27 -35.59 -16.80
CA MET A 1 -63.63 -34.74 -15.76
C MET A 1 -62.28 -34.34 -16.34
N LYS A 2 -62.18 -33.13 -16.94
CA LYS A 2 -60.89 -32.61 -17.50
C LYS A 2 -60.15 -31.80 -16.45
N LEU A 3 -58.96 -32.27 -16.05
CA LEU A 3 -58.07 -31.51 -15.17
C LEU A 3 -57.27 -30.54 -16.06
N THR A 4 -57.48 -29.26 -15.87
CA THR A 4 -56.65 -28.20 -16.43
C THR A 4 -55.49 -27.91 -15.47
N LEU A 5 -54.25 -28.20 -15.88
CA LEU A 5 -53.04 -27.91 -15.17
C LEU A 5 -52.61 -26.47 -15.51
N SER A 6 -52.76 -25.54 -14.55
CA SER A 6 -52.26 -24.17 -14.68
C SER A 6 -50.79 -24.14 -14.28
N VAL A 7 -49.89 -23.87 -15.23
CA VAL A 7 -48.47 -23.62 -14.98
C VAL A 7 -48.30 -22.16 -14.61
N LEU A 8 -47.93 -21.88 -13.35
CA LEU A 8 -47.55 -20.56 -12.91
C LEU A 8 -46.06 -20.33 -13.27
N LEU A 9 -45.81 -19.48 -14.26
CA LEU A 9 -44.46 -19.00 -14.55
C LEU A 9 -44.06 -17.91 -13.53
N PHE A 10 -43.14 -18.24 -12.65
CA PHE A 10 -42.45 -17.23 -11.82
C PHE A 10 -41.35 -16.54 -12.64
N PHE A 11 -41.55 -15.28 -13.00
CA PHE A 11 -40.48 -14.43 -13.50
C PHE A 11 -39.61 -13.97 -12.34
N LEU A 12 -38.41 -14.51 -12.22
CA LEU A 12 -37.37 -13.97 -11.40
C LEU A 12 -36.90 -12.65 -12.05
N VAL A 13 -37.34 -11.51 -11.51
CA VAL A 13 -36.77 -10.20 -11.83
C VAL A 13 -35.44 -10.08 -11.09
N THR A 14 -34.35 -10.39 -11.76
CA THR A 14 -33.03 -10.03 -11.28
C THR A 14 -32.88 -8.51 -11.42
N ASN A 15 -32.92 -7.78 -10.31
CA ASN A 15 -32.48 -6.40 -10.29
C ASN A 15 -30.98 -6.37 -10.56
N ILE A 16 -30.59 -6.16 -11.81
CA ILE A 16 -29.23 -5.77 -12.16
C ILE A 16 -29.14 -4.30 -11.71
N GLN A 17 -28.54 -4.07 -10.54
CA GLN A 17 -28.14 -2.72 -10.15
C GLN A 17 -27.04 -2.32 -11.15
N ALA A 18 -27.31 -1.32 -11.98
CA ALA A 18 -26.30 -0.77 -12.87
C ALA A 18 -25.19 -0.15 -11.99
N GLN A 19 -23.98 -0.66 -12.09
CA GLN A 19 -22.80 -0.08 -11.47
C GLN A 19 -22.72 1.38 -11.95
N THR A 20 -22.63 2.31 -11.01
CA THR A 20 -22.52 3.74 -11.34
C THR A 20 -21.16 3.96 -12.00
N ALA A 21 -21.13 4.35 -13.26
CA ALA A 21 -19.88 4.62 -13.96
C ALA A 21 -19.10 5.73 -13.22
N LEU A 22 -17.83 5.47 -12.94
CA LEU A 22 -16.95 6.45 -12.32
C LEU A 22 -16.73 7.65 -13.26
N PRO A 23 -16.53 8.88 -12.75
CA PRO A 23 -16.34 10.06 -13.58
C PRO A 23 -15.06 9.97 -14.40
N GLU A 24 -15.07 10.49 -15.63
CA GLU A 24 -13.88 10.60 -16.45
C GLU A 24 -12.93 11.68 -15.91
N LEU A 25 -11.62 11.51 -16.07
CA LEU A 25 -10.59 12.47 -15.64
C LEU A 25 -10.85 13.88 -16.17
N ALA A 26 -11.29 13.99 -17.43
CA ALA A 26 -11.60 15.27 -18.09
C ALA A 26 -12.77 16.03 -17.46
N SER A 27 -13.61 15.37 -16.66
CA SER A 27 -14.75 15.99 -15.96
C SER A 27 -14.41 16.48 -14.56
N LEU A 28 -13.20 16.17 -14.05
CA LEU A 28 -12.78 16.52 -12.70
C LEU A 28 -12.28 17.95 -12.60
N ASP A 29 -12.47 18.56 -11.42
CA ASP A 29 -11.88 19.85 -11.10
C ASP A 29 -10.35 19.77 -11.02
N SER A 30 -9.65 20.88 -11.24
CA SER A 30 -8.18 20.95 -11.20
C SER A 30 -7.57 20.72 -9.80
N GLY A 31 -8.39 20.78 -8.72
CA GLY A 31 -8.00 20.44 -7.35
C GLY A 31 -8.17 18.96 -7.03
N TRP A 32 -8.17 18.65 -5.74
CA TRP A 32 -8.48 17.32 -5.25
C TRP A 32 -9.97 17.00 -5.39
N ASN A 33 -10.29 15.95 -6.10
CA ASN A 33 -11.62 15.37 -6.24
C ASN A 33 -11.71 14.12 -5.38
N THR A 34 -12.86 13.86 -4.76
CA THR A 34 -13.17 12.61 -4.07
C THR A 34 -14.16 11.83 -4.93
N ILE A 35 -13.81 10.60 -5.28
CA ILE A 35 -14.61 9.72 -6.12
C ILE A 35 -15.09 8.55 -5.25
N ASN A 36 -16.41 8.42 -5.11
CA ASN A 36 -17.03 7.28 -4.43
C ASN A 36 -17.06 6.08 -5.38
N THR A 37 -16.86 4.90 -4.84
CA THR A 37 -16.86 3.64 -5.56
C THR A 37 -17.92 2.68 -5.01
N ASP A 38 -18.10 1.52 -5.64
CA ASP A 38 -18.92 0.44 -5.08
C ASP A 38 -18.13 -0.42 -4.08
N GLY A 39 -16.85 -0.07 -3.84
CA GLY A 39 -15.95 -0.74 -2.90
C GLY A 39 -16.37 -0.59 -1.44
N ILE A 40 -15.82 -1.45 -0.59
CA ILE A 40 -16.21 -1.57 0.82
C ILE A 40 -14.98 -1.61 1.74
N CYS A 41 -15.02 -0.88 2.84
CA CYS A 41 -14.02 -0.89 3.91
C CYS A 41 -14.24 -2.06 4.90
N SER A 42 -13.26 -2.34 5.77
CA SER A 42 -13.30 -3.48 6.71
C SER A 42 -14.54 -3.49 7.59
N ALA A 43 -15.03 -2.33 8.02
CA ALA A 43 -16.24 -2.17 8.82
C ALA A 43 -17.56 -2.16 8.02
N GLY A 44 -17.52 -2.49 6.71
CA GLY A 44 -18.72 -2.50 5.88
C GLY A 44 -19.16 -1.11 5.36
N THR A 45 -18.36 -0.07 5.54
CA THR A 45 -18.63 1.27 5.03
C THR A 45 -18.14 1.43 3.60
N ALA A 46 -18.64 2.44 2.88
CA ALA A 46 -18.29 2.70 1.49
C ALA A 46 -16.80 3.07 1.32
N TYR A 47 -16.21 2.65 0.20
CA TYR A 47 -14.87 3.04 -0.22
C TYR A 47 -14.93 4.26 -1.14
N GLN A 48 -13.85 5.04 -1.15
CA GLN A 48 -13.63 6.18 -2.02
C GLN A 48 -12.14 6.34 -2.29
N PHE A 49 -11.79 7.06 -3.36
CA PHE A 49 -10.41 7.46 -3.64
C PHE A 49 -10.33 8.93 -4.02
N HIS A 50 -9.13 9.48 -4.09
CA HIS A 50 -8.94 10.90 -4.40
C HIS A 50 -8.10 11.07 -5.64
N VAL A 51 -8.46 12.05 -6.48
CA VAL A 51 -7.74 12.39 -7.71
C VAL A 51 -7.46 13.88 -7.76
N LYS A 52 -6.24 14.23 -8.10
CA LYS A 52 -5.83 15.58 -8.45
C LYS A 52 -5.28 15.57 -9.88
N PRO A 53 -6.05 16.05 -10.86
CA PRO A 53 -5.55 16.19 -12.23
C PRO A 53 -4.43 17.24 -12.32
N SER A 54 -3.48 17.04 -13.24
CA SER A 54 -2.53 18.05 -13.66
C SER A 54 -2.48 18.10 -15.18
N LEU A 55 -2.37 19.30 -15.72
CA LEU A 55 -2.17 19.54 -17.15
C LEU A 55 -0.73 19.99 -17.45
N ALA A 56 0.10 20.14 -16.41
CA ALA A 56 1.47 20.66 -16.56
C ALA A 56 2.41 19.61 -17.16
N GLN A 57 2.22 18.34 -16.80
CA GLN A 57 3.01 17.21 -17.29
C GLN A 57 2.12 15.97 -17.41
N ASN A 58 2.49 15.05 -18.29
CA ASN A 58 1.80 13.76 -18.43
C ASN A 58 2.43 12.68 -17.53
N ASN A 59 2.71 13.05 -16.26
CA ASN A 59 3.27 12.17 -15.24
C ASN A 59 2.22 11.81 -14.21
N LEU A 60 2.30 10.61 -13.66
CA LEU A 60 1.31 10.08 -12.72
C LEU A 60 1.97 9.60 -11.43
N LEU A 61 1.44 10.06 -10.29
CA LEU A 61 1.73 9.50 -8.97
C LEU A 61 0.50 8.71 -8.49
N ILE A 62 0.68 7.42 -8.22
CA ILE A 62 -0.31 6.54 -7.59
C ILE A 62 0.15 6.29 -6.17
N PHE A 63 -0.63 6.70 -5.17
CA PHE A 63 -0.22 6.65 -3.77
C PHE A 63 -1.15 5.77 -2.94
N PHE A 64 -0.57 4.76 -2.30
CA PHE A 64 -1.24 3.86 -1.36
C PHE A 64 -0.99 4.33 0.08
N ASN A 65 -2.06 4.73 0.79
CA ASN A 65 -1.90 5.20 2.16
C ASN A 65 -1.64 4.06 3.15
N GLY A 66 -1.00 4.38 4.27
CA GLY A 66 -0.87 3.47 5.40
C GLY A 66 -2.08 3.48 6.33
N GLY A 67 -2.07 2.59 7.31
CA GLY A 67 -3.14 2.55 8.30
C GLY A 67 -3.20 1.26 9.12
N GLY A 68 -2.08 0.59 9.35
CA GLY A 68 -2.01 -0.64 10.14
C GLY A 68 -2.50 -1.88 9.40
N ALA A 69 -2.89 -2.92 10.14
CA ALA A 69 -3.42 -4.17 9.59
C ALA A 69 -4.16 -4.97 10.66
N CYS A 70 -5.08 -5.85 10.27
CA CYS A 70 -5.78 -6.75 11.18
C CYS A 70 -6.01 -8.13 10.56
N TRP A 71 -6.06 -9.18 11.39
CA TRP A 71 -6.23 -10.58 10.95
C TRP A 71 -6.93 -11.48 11.98
N SER A 72 -7.57 -10.87 13.00
CA SER A 72 -8.40 -11.55 13.99
C SER A 72 -9.65 -10.72 14.26
N GLY A 73 -10.67 -11.30 14.88
CA GLY A 73 -11.91 -10.58 15.18
C GLY A 73 -11.68 -9.36 16.06
N GLU A 74 -10.97 -9.56 17.15
CA GLU A 74 -10.62 -8.50 18.10
C GLU A 74 -9.81 -7.37 17.43
N ALA A 75 -8.84 -7.71 16.58
CA ALA A 75 -8.00 -6.70 15.90
C ALA A 75 -8.73 -5.97 14.75
N CYS A 76 -9.77 -6.59 14.16
CA CYS A 76 -10.48 -6.03 13.01
C CYS A 76 -11.77 -5.29 13.39
N ASP A 77 -12.36 -5.61 14.53
CA ASP A 77 -13.56 -4.92 15.01
C ASP A 77 -13.21 -3.51 15.50
N PRO A 78 -13.74 -2.45 14.86
CA PRO A 78 -13.42 -1.07 15.24
C PRO A 78 -14.00 -0.67 16.62
N GLU A 79 -14.88 -1.48 17.19
CA GLU A 79 -15.42 -1.28 18.54
C GLU A 79 -14.57 -1.99 19.62
N SER A 80 -13.59 -2.80 19.20
CA SER A 80 -12.67 -3.50 20.09
C SER A 80 -11.38 -2.71 20.33
N GLU A 81 -10.68 -3.01 21.43
CA GLU A 81 -9.36 -2.47 21.76
C GLU A 81 -8.34 -3.61 21.89
N PRO A 82 -7.11 -3.46 21.40
CA PRO A 82 -6.57 -2.28 20.70
C PRO A 82 -6.99 -2.24 19.22
N ASN A 83 -7.44 -1.08 18.76
CA ASN A 83 -7.68 -0.85 17.34
C ASN A 83 -6.33 -0.61 16.62
N ILE A 84 -5.91 -1.55 15.79
CA ILE A 84 -4.58 -1.55 15.14
C ILE A 84 -4.65 -1.28 13.63
N HIS A 85 -5.83 -0.88 13.11
CA HIS A 85 -5.96 -0.48 11.71
C HIS A 85 -6.97 0.65 11.51
N THR A 86 -6.82 1.40 10.42
CA THR A 86 -7.81 2.36 9.95
C THR A 86 -8.94 1.61 9.24
N ALA A 87 -10.18 1.73 9.74
CA ALA A 87 -11.35 0.99 9.25
C ALA A 87 -12.28 1.79 8.33
N PHE A 88 -11.99 3.09 8.08
CA PHE A 88 -12.86 4.02 7.35
C PHE A 88 -12.07 4.80 6.29
N ALA A 89 -12.57 4.86 5.05
CA ALA A 89 -11.92 5.57 3.95
C ALA A 89 -11.89 7.10 4.15
N ASP A 90 -12.86 7.65 4.85
CA ASP A 90 -12.98 9.09 5.15
C ASP A 90 -12.27 9.51 6.46
N ALA A 91 -11.54 8.60 7.11
CA ALA A 91 -10.72 8.94 8.27
C ALA A 91 -9.77 10.11 7.95
N SER A 92 -9.53 10.98 8.94
CA SER A 92 -8.66 12.17 8.75
C SER A 92 -7.25 11.81 8.26
N ALA A 93 -6.73 10.66 8.68
CA ALA A 93 -5.45 10.12 8.22
C ALA A 93 -5.42 9.77 6.71
N ASN A 94 -6.60 9.61 6.09
CA ASN A 94 -6.76 9.28 4.68
C ASN A 94 -6.94 10.52 3.78
N ASN A 95 -6.79 11.74 4.30
CA ASN A 95 -7.02 12.95 3.52
C ASN A 95 -5.70 13.50 2.93
N PRO A 96 -5.48 13.42 1.60
CA PRO A 96 -4.27 13.96 0.99
C PRO A 96 -4.18 15.50 1.05
N ARG A 97 -5.32 16.20 1.23
CA ARG A 97 -5.38 17.68 1.31
C ARG A 97 -4.71 18.24 2.55
N THR A 98 -4.59 17.45 3.60
CA THR A 98 -3.97 17.82 4.88
C THR A 98 -2.57 17.24 5.08
N ALA A 99 -2.11 16.42 4.14
CA ALA A 99 -0.79 15.84 4.16
C ALA A 99 0.27 16.82 3.64
N SER A 100 1.51 16.65 4.07
CA SER A 100 2.69 17.35 3.58
C SER A 100 3.56 16.43 2.70
N GLY A 101 4.86 16.66 2.66
CA GLY A 101 5.78 15.84 1.87
C GLY A 101 5.43 15.87 0.38
N VAL A 102 5.24 14.73 -0.25
CA VAL A 102 4.92 14.63 -1.68
C VAL A 102 3.61 15.34 -2.06
N PHE A 103 2.75 15.65 -1.09
CA PHE A 103 1.46 16.36 -1.28
C PHE A 103 1.55 17.87 -1.03
N ASP A 104 2.69 18.40 -0.57
CA ASP A 104 2.91 19.85 -0.49
C ASP A 104 3.25 20.42 -1.87
N LEU A 105 2.20 20.72 -2.64
CA LEU A 105 2.33 21.21 -4.01
C LEU A 105 2.77 22.69 -4.07
N SER A 106 2.84 23.36 -2.93
CA SER A 106 3.36 24.74 -2.81
C SER A 106 4.88 24.78 -2.64
N ASN A 107 5.49 23.67 -2.24
CA ASN A 107 6.93 23.57 -2.08
C ASN A 107 7.63 23.46 -3.44
N PRO A 108 8.51 24.41 -3.81
CA PRO A 108 9.22 24.38 -5.09
C PRO A 108 10.19 23.18 -5.23
N GLU A 109 10.64 22.59 -4.13
CA GLU A 109 11.51 21.41 -4.12
C GLU A 109 10.73 20.11 -4.31
N ASN A 110 9.38 20.13 -4.29
CA ASN A 110 8.57 18.93 -4.48
C ASN A 110 8.69 18.39 -5.91
N PRO A 111 9.32 17.22 -6.14
CA PRO A 111 9.48 16.66 -7.47
C PRO A 111 8.14 16.22 -8.11
N PHE A 112 7.07 16.08 -7.31
CA PHE A 112 5.73 15.64 -7.74
C PHE A 112 4.73 16.78 -7.92
N LYS A 113 5.12 18.05 -7.74
CA LYS A 113 4.18 19.19 -7.74
C LYS A 113 3.34 19.32 -9.01
N ASP A 114 3.89 18.88 -10.14
CA ASP A 114 3.28 18.98 -11.47
C ASP A 114 2.66 17.65 -11.95
N TYR A 115 2.68 16.58 -11.13
CA TYR A 115 2.10 15.29 -11.45
C TYR A 115 0.58 15.30 -11.30
N SER A 116 -0.12 14.52 -12.12
CA SER A 116 -1.45 14.04 -11.75
C SER A 116 -1.30 13.04 -10.61
N MET A 117 -2.21 13.07 -9.63
CA MET A 117 -2.12 12.20 -8.46
C MET A 117 -3.41 11.42 -8.27
N VAL A 118 -3.27 10.12 -8.05
CA VAL A 118 -4.35 9.23 -7.61
C VAL A 118 -3.97 8.67 -6.24
N TYR A 119 -4.78 8.93 -5.25
CA TYR A 119 -4.54 8.56 -3.86
C TYR A 119 -5.58 7.55 -3.40
N LEU A 120 -5.11 6.39 -2.95
CA LEU A 120 -5.90 5.30 -2.42
C LEU A 120 -5.90 5.36 -0.89
N PRO A 121 -7.02 5.74 -0.24
CA PRO A 121 -7.20 5.63 1.20
C PRO A 121 -7.10 4.18 1.66
N TYR A 122 -6.59 3.97 2.86
CA TYR A 122 -6.55 2.65 3.48
C TYR A 122 -7.72 2.47 4.45
N CYS A 123 -8.46 1.36 4.32
CA CYS A 123 -9.56 1.08 5.24
C CYS A 123 -9.94 -0.41 5.34
N THR A 124 -9.13 -1.32 4.82
CA THR A 124 -9.52 -2.74 4.67
C THR A 124 -8.79 -3.69 5.61
N GLY A 125 -7.77 -3.20 6.34
CA GLY A 125 -7.04 -3.97 7.35
C GLY A 125 -6.12 -5.07 6.78
N ASP A 126 -5.88 -5.11 5.46
CA ASP A 126 -5.29 -6.21 4.71
C ASP A 126 -4.11 -5.81 3.79
N VAL A 127 -3.50 -4.67 4.06
CA VAL A 127 -2.41 -4.05 3.27
C VAL A 127 -2.71 -3.99 1.77
N PHE A 128 -3.98 -3.78 1.40
CA PHE A 128 -4.52 -3.73 0.03
C PHE A 128 -4.56 -5.06 -0.73
N ILE A 129 -4.25 -6.21 -0.12
CA ILE A 129 -4.12 -7.51 -0.81
C ILE A 129 -5.15 -8.56 -0.36
N GLY A 130 -6.12 -8.20 0.45
CA GLY A 130 -7.16 -9.12 0.88
C GLY A 130 -8.19 -9.39 -0.22
N ALA A 131 -8.64 -10.66 -0.33
CA ALA A 131 -9.48 -11.16 -1.42
C ALA A 131 -10.99 -11.15 -1.11
N GLY A 132 -11.40 -10.77 0.09
CA GLY A 132 -12.83 -10.73 0.43
C GLY A 132 -13.15 -10.81 1.92
N PRO A 133 -14.44 -10.93 2.27
CA PRO A 133 -14.87 -10.88 3.65
C PRO A 133 -14.41 -12.12 4.45
N ARG A 134 -14.11 -11.90 5.73
CA ARG A 134 -13.77 -12.93 6.69
C ARG A 134 -14.57 -12.78 7.95
N THR A 135 -15.31 -13.80 8.35
CA THR A 135 -16.00 -13.85 9.64
C THR A 135 -15.10 -14.46 10.70
N TYR A 136 -14.91 -13.73 11.77
CA TYR A 136 -14.12 -14.09 12.94
C TYR A 136 -15.03 -14.33 14.14
N ARG A 137 -14.54 -15.14 15.09
CA ARG A 137 -15.15 -15.30 16.42
C ARG A 137 -14.07 -15.04 17.45
N TYR A 138 -14.41 -14.25 18.46
CA TYR A 138 -13.53 -13.93 19.57
C TYR A 138 -14.34 -13.73 20.84
N THR A 139 -13.68 -13.67 21.99
CA THR A 139 -14.31 -13.38 23.27
C THR A 139 -13.90 -11.97 23.67
N ASP A 140 -14.86 -11.10 23.92
CA ASP A 140 -14.63 -9.71 24.31
C ASP A 140 -14.17 -9.57 25.78
N GLU A 141 -13.91 -8.34 26.23
CA GLU A 141 -13.50 -8.03 27.59
C GLU A 141 -14.60 -8.37 28.65
N SER A 142 -15.86 -8.45 28.23
CA SER A 142 -16.99 -8.86 29.06
C SER A 142 -17.17 -10.37 29.17
N ASN A 143 -16.26 -11.13 28.53
CA ASN A 143 -16.26 -12.59 28.40
C ASN A 143 -17.47 -13.13 27.61
N GLU A 144 -18.01 -12.32 26.68
CA GLU A 144 -19.05 -12.71 25.72
C GLU A 144 -18.45 -13.13 24.38
N GLU A 145 -19.08 -14.14 23.73
CA GLU A 145 -18.69 -14.53 22.37
C GLU A 145 -19.23 -13.50 21.35
N VAL A 146 -18.30 -12.92 20.56
CA VAL A 146 -18.60 -11.96 19.49
C VAL A 146 -18.30 -12.61 18.14
N GLU A 147 -19.21 -12.43 17.18
CA GLU A 147 -18.98 -12.76 15.78
C GLU A 147 -18.88 -11.44 14.99
N TYR A 148 -17.74 -11.20 14.35
CA TYR A 148 -17.48 -10.00 13.56
C TYR A 148 -17.04 -10.38 12.14
N THR A 149 -17.59 -9.71 11.12
CA THR A 149 -17.18 -9.89 9.73
C THR A 149 -16.39 -8.67 9.27
N ALA A 150 -15.09 -8.86 9.07
CA ALA A 150 -14.24 -7.87 8.42
C ALA A 150 -14.27 -8.06 6.89
N PHE A 151 -14.41 -6.96 6.15
CA PHE A 151 -14.34 -6.97 4.69
C PHE A 151 -12.91 -6.68 4.27
N HIS A 152 -12.10 -7.74 4.12
CA HIS A 152 -10.74 -7.66 3.55
C HIS A 152 -10.83 -7.50 2.03
N SER A 153 -11.32 -6.36 1.59
CA SER A 153 -11.62 -6.06 0.19
C SER A 153 -10.55 -5.19 -0.48
N GLY A 154 -9.33 -5.19 0.07
CA GLY A 154 -8.24 -4.34 -0.39
C GLY A 154 -7.92 -4.57 -1.86
N TYR A 155 -7.89 -5.82 -2.32
CA TYR A 155 -7.64 -6.13 -3.73
C TYR A 155 -8.74 -5.60 -4.65
N SER A 156 -10.01 -5.89 -4.38
CA SER A 156 -11.12 -5.45 -5.25
C SER A 156 -11.23 -3.92 -5.30
N ASN A 157 -11.09 -3.25 -4.14
CA ASN A 157 -11.09 -1.78 -4.08
C ASN A 157 -9.92 -1.17 -4.87
N SER A 158 -8.73 -1.74 -4.75
CA SER A 158 -7.55 -1.25 -5.47
C SER A 158 -7.67 -1.49 -6.97
N MET A 159 -8.15 -2.65 -7.39
CA MET A 159 -8.34 -2.95 -8.81
C MET A 159 -9.39 -2.05 -9.47
N GLU A 160 -10.46 -1.68 -8.76
CA GLU A 160 -11.44 -0.70 -9.27
C GLU A 160 -10.76 0.67 -9.55
N VAL A 161 -9.86 1.11 -8.67
CA VAL A 161 -9.08 2.36 -8.88
C VAL A 161 -8.04 2.19 -9.99
N ILE A 162 -7.34 1.07 -10.05
CA ILE A 162 -6.34 0.77 -11.09
C ILE A 162 -7.01 0.69 -12.46
N ASP A 163 -8.17 0.04 -12.57
CA ASP A 163 -8.95 -0.01 -13.83
C ASP A 163 -9.41 1.39 -14.25
N TRP A 164 -9.82 2.23 -13.29
CA TRP A 164 -10.12 3.62 -13.57
C TRP A 164 -8.87 4.39 -14.07
N ILE A 165 -7.69 4.14 -13.50
CA ILE A 165 -6.43 4.72 -13.97
C ILE A 165 -6.16 4.30 -15.42
N TYR A 166 -6.29 3.02 -15.75
CA TYR A 166 -6.05 2.52 -17.11
C TYR A 166 -6.99 3.14 -18.14
N GLN A 167 -8.23 3.42 -17.75
CA GLN A 167 -9.23 4.07 -18.61
C GLN A 167 -9.01 5.57 -18.81
N ASN A 168 -8.25 6.23 -17.91
CA ASN A 168 -8.12 7.69 -17.89
C ASN A 168 -6.71 8.20 -18.20
N PHE A 169 -5.67 7.39 -18.01
CA PHE A 169 -4.27 7.73 -18.26
C PHE A 169 -3.68 6.77 -19.31
N HIS A 170 -3.93 7.02 -20.59
CA HIS A 170 -3.56 6.06 -21.65
C HIS A 170 -2.07 5.99 -21.95
N THR A 171 -1.34 7.10 -21.87
CA THR A 171 0.08 7.19 -22.26
C THR A 171 0.85 8.12 -21.34
N PRO A 172 0.92 7.83 -20.05
CA PRO A 172 1.75 8.63 -19.14
C PRO A 172 3.22 8.52 -19.58
N GLU A 173 3.96 9.63 -19.47
CA GLU A 173 5.39 9.66 -19.78
C GLU A 173 6.22 9.00 -18.68
N LYS A 174 5.73 9.08 -17.44
CA LYS A 174 6.35 8.50 -16.25
C LYS A 174 5.29 8.17 -15.22
N ILE A 175 5.46 7.05 -14.55
CA ILE A 175 4.60 6.64 -13.44
C ILE A 175 5.45 6.43 -12.19
N VAL A 176 5.03 7.05 -11.09
CA VAL A 176 5.55 6.71 -9.76
C VAL A 176 4.43 6.08 -8.95
N ILE A 177 4.72 4.91 -8.40
CA ILE A 177 3.84 4.25 -7.44
C ILE A 177 4.51 4.39 -6.09
N ALA A 178 3.81 4.94 -5.12
CA ALA A 178 4.34 5.12 -3.80
C ALA A 178 3.37 4.61 -2.75
N GLY A 179 3.88 4.21 -1.60
CA GLY A 179 3.04 3.80 -0.50
C GLY A 179 3.76 3.94 0.83
N SER A 180 3.00 4.21 1.88
CA SER A 180 3.54 4.35 3.24
C SER A 180 3.00 3.24 4.14
N SER A 181 3.87 2.60 4.97
CA SER A 181 3.46 1.56 5.93
C SER A 181 2.71 0.40 5.25
N ALA A 182 1.47 0.09 5.65
CA ALA A 182 0.61 -0.88 4.97
C ALA A 182 0.52 -0.64 3.44
N GLY A 183 0.50 0.63 3.02
CA GLY A 183 0.50 1.02 1.62
C GLY A 183 1.81 0.74 0.89
N ALA A 184 2.95 0.71 1.60
CA ALA A 184 4.23 0.31 1.02
C ALA A 184 4.22 -1.17 0.59
N ILE A 185 3.57 -2.03 1.39
CA ILE A 185 3.38 -3.44 1.04
C ILE A 185 2.42 -3.57 -0.15
N GLY A 186 1.24 -2.91 -0.10
CA GLY A 186 0.29 -2.95 -1.21
C GLY A 186 0.91 -2.43 -2.51
N SER A 187 1.59 -1.28 -2.46
CA SER A 187 2.22 -0.67 -3.65
C SER A 187 3.26 -1.58 -4.30
N SER A 188 3.97 -2.43 -3.54
CA SER A 188 4.94 -3.38 -4.10
C SER A 188 4.28 -4.42 -5.01
N PHE A 189 3.08 -4.89 -4.65
CA PHE A 189 2.28 -5.79 -5.50
C PHE A 189 1.72 -5.07 -6.73
N TYR A 190 1.08 -3.91 -6.53
CA TYR A 190 0.42 -3.19 -7.64
C TYR A 190 1.42 -2.56 -8.62
N SER A 191 2.67 -2.31 -8.21
CA SER A 191 3.70 -1.79 -9.11
C SER A 191 3.96 -2.73 -10.28
N GLY A 192 3.94 -4.04 -10.04
CA GLY A 192 4.09 -5.02 -11.10
C GLY A 192 2.92 -5.03 -12.09
N LEU A 193 1.67 -4.98 -11.60
CA LEU A 193 0.48 -4.93 -12.48
C LEU A 193 0.43 -3.66 -13.33
N VAL A 194 0.82 -2.53 -12.74
CA VAL A 194 0.87 -1.25 -13.46
C VAL A 194 2.01 -1.24 -14.49
N ALA A 195 3.18 -1.76 -14.15
CA ALA A 195 4.32 -1.86 -15.06
C ALA A 195 4.03 -2.80 -16.25
N GLU A 196 3.33 -3.93 -16.02
CA GLU A 196 2.88 -4.84 -17.07
C GLU A 196 1.92 -4.11 -18.04
N HIS A 197 0.94 -3.37 -17.51
CA HIS A 197 -0.01 -2.62 -18.34
C HIS A 197 0.66 -1.53 -19.17
N TYR A 198 1.56 -0.76 -18.54
CA TYR A 198 2.31 0.33 -19.17
C TYR A 198 3.73 -0.10 -19.58
N SER A 199 3.85 -1.19 -20.31
CA SER A 199 5.12 -1.90 -20.60
C SER A 199 6.22 -1.07 -21.28
N ILE A 200 5.92 0.12 -21.79
CA ILE A 200 6.89 1.03 -22.42
C ILE A 200 7.11 2.33 -21.62
N THR A 201 6.39 2.51 -20.52
CA THR A 201 6.52 3.67 -19.66
C THR A 201 7.43 3.33 -18.47
N PRO A 202 8.42 4.16 -18.12
CA PRO A 202 9.19 3.97 -16.90
C PRO A 202 8.27 4.02 -15.67
N VAL A 203 8.35 3.00 -14.83
CA VAL A 203 7.60 2.89 -13.57
C VAL A 203 8.60 2.83 -12.41
N THR A 204 8.41 3.68 -11.41
CA THR A 204 9.22 3.69 -10.19
C THR A 204 8.34 3.40 -8.98
N LEU A 205 8.70 2.39 -8.19
CA LEU A 205 8.11 2.13 -6.88
C LEU A 205 8.92 2.83 -5.79
N ILE A 206 8.24 3.53 -4.87
CA ILE A 206 8.82 4.07 -3.64
C ILE A 206 8.03 3.56 -2.44
N ALA A 207 8.58 2.58 -1.73
CA ALA A 207 7.96 1.95 -0.57
C ALA A 207 8.53 2.54 0.74
N ASP A 208 7.69 3.17 1.55
CA ASP A 208 8.08 3.96 2.72
C ASP A 208 7.65 3.26 4.01
N GLY A 209 8.64 2.78 4.78
CA GLY A 209 8.44 2.32 6.15
C GLY A 209 7.79 0.93 6.31
N ALA A 210 8.21 -0.07 5.51
CA ALA A 210 7.71 -1.43 5.61
C ALA A 210 8.76 -2.56 5.50
N GLY A 211 10.05 -2.25 5.50
CA GLY A 211 11.12 -3.24 5.31
C GLY A 211 11.37 -4.19 6.49
N GLY A 212 10.76 -3.95 7.65
CA GLY A 212 11.02 -4.72 8.86
C GLY A 212 9.98 -5.79 9.24
N TYR A 213 8.91 -5.97 8.47
CA TYR A 213 7.75 -6.79 8.86
C TYR A 213 7.88 -8.31 8.60
N TRP A 214 9.06 -8.86 8.67
CA TRP A 214 9.19 -10.32 8.63
C TRP A 214 8.68 -10.97 9.92
N SER A 215 7.90 -12.07 9.81
CA SER A 215 7.44 -12.88 10.94
C SER A 215 7.17 -14.32 10.51
N PRO A 216 7.45 -15.33 11.37
CA PRO A 216 7.04 -16.72 11.12
C PRO A 216 5.50 -16.88 11.11
N ASN A 217 4.74 -15.89 11.58
CA ASN A 217 3.28 -15.91 11.63
C ASN A 217 2.61 -15.34 10.38
N LEU A 218 3.34 -14.86 9.38
CA LEU A 218 2.77 -14.29 8.15
C LEU A 218 1.79 -15.26 7.45
N ALA A 219 2.02 -16.56 7.52
CA ALA A 219 1.10 -17.55 6.96
C ALA A 219 -0.33 -17.48 7.53
N ILE A 220 -0.49 -17.14 8.82
CA ILE A 220 -1.80 -16.97 9.47
C ILE A 220 -2.48 -15.72 8.91
N ILE A 221 -1.72 -14.65 8.73
CA ILE A 221 -2.18 -13.37 8.22
C ILE A 221 -2.63 -13.51 6.77
N TYR A 222 -1.79 -14.09 5.91
CA TYR A 222 -2.14 -14.34 4.52
C TYR A 222 -3.35 -15.27 4.35
N GLN A 223 -3.52 -16.26 5.25
CA GLN A 223 -4.73 -17.09 5.27
C GLN A 223 -5.99 -16.31 5.67
N ALA A 224 -5.86 -15.35 6.60
CA ALA A 224 -6.98 -14.50 6.99
C ALA A 224 -7.44 -13.60 5.83
N TRP A 225 -6.50 -13.08 5.05
CA TRP A 225 -6.76 -12.22 3.88
C TRP A 225 -6.99 -12.98 2.59
N ASP A 226 -6.69 -14.29 2.54
CA ASP A 226 -6.63 -15.11 1.32
C ASP A 226 -5.72 -14.51 0.22
N ALA A 227 -4.61 -13.95 0.65
CA ALA A 227 -3.72 -13.12 -0.18
C ALA A 227 -3.14 -13.85 -1.38
N ALA A 228 -2.91 -15.17 -1.30
CA ALA A 228 -2.39 -15.92 -2.44
C ALA A 228 -3.41 -16.09 -3.58
N SER A 229 -4.70 -15.91 -3.33
CA SER A 229 -5.75 -16.06 -4.37
C SER A 229 -5.77 -14.91 -5.38
N ILE A 230 -5.15 -13.77 -5.05
CA ILE A 230 -5.07 -12.60 -5.93
C ILE A 230 -3.81 -12.58 -6.81
N LEU A 231 -2.85 -13.47 -6.58
CA LEU A 231 -1.60 -13.47 -7.32
C LEU A 231 -1.85 -13.70 -8.83
N PRO A 232 -1.28 -12.88 -9.70
CA PRO A 232 -1.39 -13.07 -11.14
C PRO A 232 -0.69 -14.36 -11.57
N ALA A 233 -1.04 -14.88 -12.72
CA ALA A 233 -0.50 -16.13 -13.26
C ALA A 233 0.93 -15.95 -13.83
N TRP A 234 1.76 -15.18 -13.14
CA TRP A 234 3.16 -15.01 -13.50
C TRP A 234 4.02 -16.18 -13.00
N SER A 235 5.07 -16.51 -13.78
CA SER A 235 6.02 -17.58 -13.41
C SER A 235 6.71 -17.30 -12.07
N GLU A 236 6.90 -16.04 -11.74
CA GLU A 236 7.53 -15.52 -10.53
C GLU A 236 6.75 -15.88 -9.26
N TYR A 237 5.43 -16.06 -9.37
CA TYR A 237 4.58 -16.53 -8.27
C TYR A 237 4.35 -18.04 -8.27
N ALA A 238 4.97 -18.79 -9.21
CA ALA A 238 4.73 -20.23 -9.31
C ALA A 238 5.13 -20.98 -8.03
N GLY A 239 4.18 -21.70 -7.44
CA GLY A 239 4.36 -22.46 -6.19
C GLY A 239 4.18 -21.69 -4.90
N LEU A 240 3.97 -20.36 -4.97
CA LEU A 240 3.63 -19.55 -3.80
C LEU A 240 2.15 -19.76 -3.41
N ASN A 241 1.91 -19.70 -2.12
CA ASN A 241 0.59 -19.83 -1.51
C ASN A 241 0.60 -19.16 -0.12
N ASN A 242 -0.54 -19.08 0.56
CA ASN A 242 -0.67 -18.44 1.87
C ASN A 242 0.27 -18.95 2.98
N LYS A 243 1.00 -20.07 2.78
CA LYS A 243 1.92 -20.62 3.79
C LYS A 243 3.37 -20.22 3.58
N ASN A 244 3.75 -19.90 2.36
CA ASN A 244 5.14 -19.61 1.99
C ASN A 244 5.35 -18.24 1.32
N LEU A 245 4.28 -17.49 1.06
CA LEU A 245 4.35 -16.12 0.57
C LEU A 245 5.01 -15.20 1.62
N THR A 246 5.85 -14.28 1.17
CA THR A 246 6.47 -13.22 1.98
C THR A 246 6.20 -11.84 1.38
N PHE A 247 6.48 -10.76 2.11
CA PHE A 247 6.33 -9.42 1.53
C PHE A 247 7.42 -9.14 0.49
N GLU A 248 8.58 -9.74 0.62
CA GLU A 248 9.68 -9.66 -0.35
C GLU A 248 9.29 -10.22 -1.72
N ASP A 249 8.46 -11.26 -1.75
CA ASP A 249 8.00 -11.89 -3.00
C ASP A 249 7.25 -10.89 -3.91
N PHE A 250 6.55 -9.91 -3.34
CA PHE A 250 5.87 -8.90 -4.15
C PHE A 250 6.86 -7.98 -4.88
N TYR A 251 7.94 -7.57 -4.23
CA TYR A 251 9.01 -6.79 -4.85
C TYR A 251 9.72 -7.61 -5.93
N ILE A 252 10.14 -8.81 -5.57
CA ILE A 252 10.91 -9.71 -6.44
C ILE A 252 10.10 -10.08 -7.68
N ALA A 253 8.86 -10.52 -7.52
CA ALA A 253 8.02 -10.90 -8.63
C ALA A 253 7.70 -9.71 -9.54
N SER A 254 7.35 -8.56 -8.96
CA SER A 254 7.01 -7.35 -9.73
C SER A 254 8.20 -6.89 -10.58
N ALA A 255 9.42 -6.87 -10.04
CA ALA A 255 10.62 -6.44 -10.76
C ALA A 255 11.07 -7.45 -11.82
N ASN A 256 11.06 -8.74 -11.49
CA ASN A 256 11.50 -9.78 -12.44
C ASN A 256 10.53 -10.00 -13.61
N HIS A 257 9.26 -9.64 -13.39
CA HIS A 257 8.26 -9.68 -14.46
C HIS A 257 8.32 -8.49 -15.41
N ASN A 258 8.89 -7.35 -14.97
CA ASN A 258 8.79 -6.07 -15.68
C ASN A 258 10.14 -5.34 -15.77
N ASP A 259 10.75 -5.33 -16.94
CA ASP A 259 12.03 -4.65 -17.20
C ASP A 259 11.96 -3.11 -17.04
N ASN A 260 10.76 -2.53 -17.11
CA ASN A 260 10.51 -1.08 -16.99
C ASN A 260 10.21 -0.62 -15.55
N LEU A 261 10.31 -1.52 -14.55
CA LEU A 261 10.05 -1.21 -13.14
C LEU A 261 11.37 -1.04 -12.36
N THR A 262 11.55 0.11 -11.74
CA THR A 262 12.61 0.36 -10.74
C THR A 262 12.00 0.38 -9.35
N ILE A 263 12.65 -0.26 -8.38
CA ILE A 263 12.14 -0.40 -7.00
C ILE A 263 13.03 0.35 -6.04
N ALA A 264 12.41 1.10 -5.13
CA ALA A 264 13.10 1.76 -4.04
C ALA A 264 12.36 1.58 -2.71
N GLN A 265 13.13 1.42 -1.62
CA GLN A 265 12.61 1.43 -0.25
C GLN A 265 13.24 2.56 0.58
N TYR A 266 12.40 3.23 1.36
CA TYR A 266 12.82 4.06 2.49
C TYR A 266 12.46 3.38 3.81
N ASN A 267 13.39 3.35 4.75
CA ASN A 267 13.12 2.89 6.11
C ASN A 267 13.87 3.75 7.14
N THR A 268 13.32 3.85 8.34
CA THR A 268 14.00 4.42 9.50
C THR A 268 14.49 3.28 10.40
N ALA A 269 15.76 3.27 10.75
CA ALA A 269 16.45 2.14 11.40
C ALA A 269 15.87 1.72 12.77
N SER A 270 15.20 2.64 13.48
CA SER A 270 14.56 2.40 14.78
C SER A 270 13.09 2.82 14.78
N ASP A 271 12.41 2.75 13.65
CA ASP A 271 10.99 3.07 13.47
C ASP A 271 10.12 2.45 14.56
N ALA A 272 9.53 3.30 15.40
CA ALA A 272 8.79 2.88 16.58
C ALA A 272 7.51 2.11 16.25
N VAL A 273 6.87 2.42 15.12
CA VAL A 273 5.64 1.74 14.67
C VAL A 273 5.98 0.36 14.12
N GLN A 274 7.01 0.24 13.27
CA GLN A 274 7.46 -1.08 12.80
C GLN A 274 7.87 -1.98 13.97
N ILE A 275 8.61 -1.46 14.96
CA ILE A 275 8.97 -2.20 16.18
C ILE A 275 7.71 -2.67 16.92
N SER A 276 6.71 -1.79 17.11
CA SER A 276 5.46 -2.17 17.77
C SER A 276 4.72 -3.28 17.01
N PHE A 277 4.62 -3.18 15.68
CA PHE A 277 3.99 -4.21 14.87
C PHE A 277 4.75 -5.53 14.85
N THR A 278 6.10 -5.56 14.91
CA THR A 278 6.83 -6.82 15.02
C THR A 278 6.46 -7.57 16.31
N HIS A 279 6.21 -6.85 17.41
CA HIS A 279 5.72 -7.47 18.65
C HIS A 279 4.30 -8.04 18.48
N VAL A 280 3.39 -7.33 17.81
CA VAL A 280 2.04 -7.83 17.48
C VAL A 280 2.11 -9.05 16.56
N LEU A 281 3.11 -9.11 15.68
CA LEU A 281 3.41 -10.26 14.82
C LEU A 281 4.05 -11.45 15.57
N GLY A 282 4.29 -11.33 16.87
CA GLY A 282 4.74 -12.41 17.75
C GLY A 282 6.24 -12.45 18.00
N ASP A 283 6.96 -11.37 17.74
CA ASP A 283 8.39 -11.27 18.06
C ASP A 283 8.63 -11.38 19.56
N GLN A 284 9.66 -12.17 19.91
CA GLN A 284 10.11 -12.32 21.28
C GLN A 284 11.23 -11.32 21.63
N PRO A 285 11.34 -10.88 22.88
CA PRO A 285 12.48 -10.08 23.35
C PRO A 285 13.82 -10.79 23.05
N GLY A 286 14.77 -10.04 22.46
CA GLY A 286 16.07 -10.56 22.07
C GLY A 286 16.16 -11.13 20.65
N SER A 287 15.08 -11.04 19.88
CA SER A 287 15.11 -11.24 18.42
C SER A 287 15.93 -10.15 17.72
N PHE A 288 16.08 -10.26 16.39
CA PHE A 288 16.77 -9.26 15.58
C PHE A 288 16.25 -7.84 15.82
N THR A 289 17.15 -6.86 15.83
CA THR A 289 16.75 -5.44 15.82
C THR A 289 16.00 -5.11 14.52
N LEU A 290 15.19 -4.04 14.53
CA LEU A 290 14.52 -3.59 13.32
C LEU A 290 15.51 -3.31 12.18
N ALA A 291 16.63 -2.62 12.48
CA ALA A 291 17.68 -2.36 11.50
C ALA A 291 18.22 -3.65 10.86
N GLN A 292 18.43 -4.71 11.64
CA GLN A 292 18.86 -6.01 11.11
C GLN A 292 17.79 -6.67 10.22
N ARG A 293 16.51 -6.51 10.54
CA ARG A 293 15.40 -7.00 9.71
C ARG A 293 15.32 -6.27 8.38
N ILE A 294 15.44 -4.93 8.42
CA ILE A 294 15.47 -4.09 7.23
C ILE A 294 16.64 -4.50 6.32
N LEU A 295 17.85 -4.65 6.87
CA LEU A 295 19.00 -5.10 6.10
C LEU A 295 18.81 -6.49 5.50
N ASN A 296 18.19 -7.42 6.25
CA ASN A 296 17.87 -8.74 5.72
C ASN A 296 16.83 -8.70 4.58
N ASN A 297 15.81 -7.85 4.72
CA ASN A 297 14.82 -7.60 3.65
C ASN A 297 15.51 -7.11 2.37
N TYR A 298 16.40 -6.12 2.48
CA TYR A 298 17.16 -5.62 1.33
C TYR A 298 18.01 -6.72 0.70
N GLN A 299 18.79 -7.49 1.49
CA GLN A 299 19.61 -8.57 0.99
C GLN A 299 18.82 -9.65 0.25
N VAL A 300 17.61 -9.98 0.75
CA VAL A 300 16.72 -10.93 0.07
C VAL A 300 16.29 -10.39 -1.29
N ILE A 301 15.87 -9.13 -1.37
CA ILE A 301 15.44 -8.51 -2.62
C ILE A 301 16.63 -8.35 -3.58
N GLU A 302 17.74 -7.76 -3.14
CA GLU A 302 18.96 -7.53 -3.94
C GLU A 302 19.56 -8.80 -4.51
N SER A 303 19.39 -9.93 -3.83
CA SER A 303 19.86 -11.22 -4.35
C SER A 303 19.07 -11.77 -5.54
N HIS A 304 17.92 -11.14 -5.87
CA HIS A 304 17.02 -11.57 -6.93
C HIS A 304 16.70 -10.45 -7.96
N VAL A 305 17.03 -9.21 -7.65
CA VAL A 305 16.62 -8.01 -8.42
C VAL A 305 17.81 -7.07 -8.58
N ASP A 306 18.13 -6.66 -9.81
CA ASP A 306 19.26 -5.77 -10.11
C ASP A 306 18.91 -4.27 -10.00
N ASN A 307 17.62 -3.92 -10.08
CA ASN A 307 17.10 -2.54 -10.13
C ASN A 307 16.39 -2.15 -8.80
N PHE A 308 16.95 -2.57 -7.68
CA PHE A 308 16.51 -2.22 -6.33
C PHE A 308 17.46 -1.21 -5.69
N TYR A 309 16.89 -0.20 -5.04
CA TYR A 309 17.61 0.85 -4.33
C TYR A 309 17.05 1.06 -2.93
N SER A 310 17.90 1.43 -1.99
CA SER A 310 17.51 1.59 -0.59
C SER A 310 18.01 2.89 0.03
N TYR A 311 17.16 3.50 0.87
CA TYR A 311 17.54 4.64 1.70
C TYR A 311 17.14 4.36 3.15
N THR A 312 18.11 4.18 4.04
CA THR A 312 17.88 3.95 5.47
C THR A 312 18.35 5.14 6.29
N ALA A 313 17.40 5.83 6.92
CA ALA A 313 17.66 6.96 7.81
C ALA A 313 17.80 6.50 9.27
N GLY A 314 18.40 7.35 10.12
CA GLY A 314 18.38 7.20 11.57
C GLY A 314 17.05 7.66 12.18
N GLY A 315 16.88 7.45 13.50
CA GLY A 315 15.74 7.92 14.26
C GLY A 315 14.60 6.91 14.39
N THR A 316 13.44 7.38 14.86
CA THR A 316 12.29 6.56 15.26
C THR A 316 11.02 6.85 14.46
N VAL A 317 11.08 7.81 13.55
CA VAL A 317 9.92 8.29 12.76
C VAL A 317 9.39 7.20 11.84
N HIS A 318 8.08 7.00 11.87
CA HIS A 318 7.38 6.10 10.95
C HIS A 318 6.95 6.86 9.71
N THR A 319 7.47 6.50 8.55
CA THR A 319 7.14 7.05 7.23
C THR A 319 7.36 8.57 7.07
N ILE A 320 7.84 9.00 5.93
CA ILE A 320 8.13 10.42 5.67
C ILE A 320 7.56 10.99 4.37
N LEU A 321 7.06 10.16 3.45
CA LEU A 321 6.51 10.65 2.18
C LEU A 321 5.36 11.64 2.37
N ARG A 322 4.64 11.56 3.48
CA ARG A 322 3.51 12.46 3.82
C ARG A 322 3.86 13.49 4.89
N SER A 323 5.13 13.64 5.23
CA SER A 323 5.64 14.51 6.30
C SER A 323 6.54 15.61 5.74
N PRO A 324 6.65 16.77 6.42
CA PRO A 324 7.68 17.76 6.10
C PRO A 324 9.10 17.21 6.15
N LEU A 325 9.33 16.11 6.87
CA LEU A 325 10.62 15.43 6.97
C LEU A 325 11.10 14.88 5.62
N PHE A 326 10.22 14.67 4.65
CA PHE A 326 10.58 14.35 3.27
C PHE A 326 11.64 15.28 2.69
N TYR A 327 11.61 16.57 3.05
CA TYR A 327 12.57 17.58 2.60
C TYR A 327 13.78 17.77 3.53
N GLN A 328 13.71 17.25 4.75
CA GLN A 328 14.65 17.57 5.83
C GLN A 328 15.59 16.42 6.17
N TYR A 329 15.13 15.16 5.99
CA TYR A 329 15.96 14.01 6.30
C TYR A 329 17.15 13.92 5.35
N GLN A 330 18.32 13.69 5.95
CA GLN A 330 19.56 13.46 5.20
C GLN A 330 20.42 12.41 5.90
N VAL A 331 21.12 11.62 5.11
CA VAL A 331 22.11 10.64 5.55
C VAL A 331 23.36 10.85 4.70
N GLU A 332 24.54 10.95 5.34
CA GLU A 332 25.83 11.18 4.65
C GLU A 332 25.84 12.39 3.71
N GLY A 333 25.02 13.41 4.02
CA GLY A 333 24.89 14.63 3.21
C GLY A 333 23.95 14.53 2.03
N VAL A 334 23.32 13.37 1.77
CA VAL A 334 22.31 13.18 0.74
C VAL A 334 20.92 13.36 1.34
N ARG A 335 20.19 14.41 0.92
CA ARG A 335 18.80 14.62 1.36
C ARG A 335 17.88 13.60 0.67
N PHE A 336 16.87 13.12 1.38
CA PHE A 336 15.95 12.15 0.80
C PHE A 336 15.16 12.70 -0.39
N VAL A 337 14.74 13.96 -0.37
CA VAL A 337 14.07 14.60 -1.50
C VAL A 337 14.94 14.66 -2.75
N ASP A 338 16.25 14.92 -2.61
CA ASP A 338 17.19 14.95 -3.74
C ASP A 338 17.39 13.52 -4.29
N TRP A 339 17.55 12.54 -3.40
CA TRP A 339 17.67 11.13 -3.79
C TRP A 339 16.42 10.63 -4.54
N VAL A 340 15.20 10.99 -4.07
CA VAL A 340 13.95 10.68 -4.77
C VAL A 340 13.89 11.39 -6.12
N SER A 341 14.32 12.66 -6.18
CA SER A 341 14.33 13.40 -7.44
C SER A 341 15.26 12.75 -8.47
N ASP A 342 16.44 12.29 -8.05
CA ASP A 342 17.37 11.59 -8.93
C ASP A 342 16.80 10.24 -9.37
N LEU A 343 16.24 9.47 -8.46
CA LEU A 343 15.60 8.18 -8.74
C LEU A 343 14.53 8.30 -9.83
N ILE A 344 13.56 9.21 -9.67
CA ILE A 344 12.44 9.34 -10.61
C ILE A 344 12.85 10.00 -11.94
N ASN A 345 14.04 10.57 -12.02
CA ASN A 345 14.62 11.12 -13.24
C ASN A 345 15.67 10.19 -13.87
N GLU A 346 15.74 8.94 -13.39
CA GLU A 346 16.65 7.91 -13.91
C GLU A 346 18.14 8.35 -13.88
N ASN A 347 18.48 9.23 -12.92
CA ASN A 347 19.86 9.57 -12.64
C ASN A 347 20.55 8.42 -11.91
N VAL A 348 21.86 8.42 -11.90
CA VAL A 348 22.63 7.44 -11.12
C VAL A 348 22.44 7.75 -9.64
N ILE A 349 21.97 6.77 -8.89
CA ILE A 349 21.82 6.83 -7.43
C ILE A 349 22.54 5.67 -6.78
N ASP A 350 23.01 5.91 -5.54
CA ASP A 350 23.59 4.90 -4.68
C ASP A 350 22.61 4.55 -3.55
N ASP A 351 22.78 3.37 -2.98
CA ASP A 351 22.13 3.00 -1.72
C ASP A 351 22.68 3.85 -0.59
N ILE A 352 21.78 4.42 0.20
CA ILE A 352 22.11 5.27 1.34
C ILE A 352 21.72 4.55 2.63
N SER A 353 22.66 4.41 3.55
CA SER A 353 22.39 3.72 4.81
C SER A 353 23.18 4.27 5.97
N CYS A 354 22.49 4.68 7.01
CA CYS A 354 23.11 5.03 8.30
C CYS A 354 23.65 3.79 9.08
N VAL A 355 23.35 2.58 8.66
CA VAL A 355 23.65 1.33 9.39
C VAL A 355 24.96 0.67 8.96
N ARG A 356 25.57 1.07 7.83
CA ARG A 356 26.67 0.32 7.17
C ARG A 356 27.97 0.23 7.98
N GLU A 357 28.32 1.22 8.81
CA GLU A 357 29.65 1.25 9.45
C GLU A 357 29.67 1.41 10.98
N THR A 358 28.62 1.92 11.58
CA THR A 358 28.54 2.08 13.03
C THR A 358 27.12 1.90 13.52
N LEU A 359 26.94 1.40 14.73
CA LEU A 359 25.69 1.36 15.48
C LEU A 359 25.10 2.75 15.82
N GLY A 360 25.53 3.80 15.13
CA GLY A 360 25.22 5.20 15.37
C GLY A 360 24.50 5.84 14.20
N CYS A 361 23.29 5.31 13.85
CA CYS A 361 22.31 6.15 13.19
C CYS A 361 21.90 7.23 14.19
N GLU A 362 22.62 8.35 14.22
CA GLU A 362 22.27 9.48 15.06
C GLU A 362 20.83 9.93 14.74
N LEU A 363 20.13 10.39 15.77
CA LEU A 363 18.79 10.95 15.63
C LEU A 363 18.80 12.02 14.55
N ALA A 364 17.77 12.04 13.74
CA ALA A 364 17.59 13.12 12.77
C ALA A 364 17.63 14.49 13.49
N PRO A 365 18.11 15.55 12.84
CA PRO A 365 18.42 16.84 13.50
C PRO A 365 17.28 17.50 14.30
N ASN A 366 16.06 16.97 14.26
CA ASN A 366 14.86 17.55 14.85
C ASN A 366 14.03 16.59 15.72
N GLU A 367 14.57 15.48 16.17
CA GLU A 367 13.90 14.57 17.14
C GLU A 367 14.17 14.94 18.62
N ASN A 368 14.36 16.22 18.97
CA ASN A 368 14.46 16.72 20.34
C ASN A 368 13.15 17.35 20.82
#